data_ceaacd47edc9c79abfc4e5eb76c810ef
#
_entry.id   ceaacd47edc9c79abfc4e5eb76c810ef
#
_cell.length_a   1.000
_cell.length_b   1.000
_cell.length_c   1.000
_cell.angle_alpha   90.00
_cell.angle_beta   90.00
_cell.angle_gamma   90.00
#
_symmetry.space_group_name_H-M   'P 1'
#
loop_
_entity.id
_entity.type
_entity.pdbx_description
1 polymer ?
#
loop_
_entity_poly.entity_id
_entity_poly.type
_entity_poly.pdbx_seq_one_letter_code
_entity_poly.pdbx_strand_id
1 'polypeptide(L)'
;MGFQRWIAGTYIKAPEAVVEAWLNEDYSTLLSEFKVFHSPTGHYWQLGILTTLPLEKAVKAWNALTLSPHTDTEYSMLHFGLKGLPGLVNSLARYPQEALPITNYFAASELAPAVARAFNKLKTLRENARSWLLKYPEHALTGLLPAALGKAGEAQDNARAALRMLTENGHQP
;
A
#
# COMPACT_ATOMS: atom_id res chain seq x y z
N MET A 1 -22.25 -1.67 27.43
CA MET A 1 -20.90 -1.93 27.99
C MET A 1 -19.95 -2.19 26.84
N GLY A 2 -18.94 -1.34 26.61
CA GLY A 2 -18.00 -1.55 25.49
C GLY A 2 -16.94 -2.58 25.85
N PHE A 3 -16.71 -3.53 25.00
CA PHE A 3 -15.63 -4.53 25.14
C PHE A 3 -14.30 -3.84 24.83
N GLN A 4 -13.39 -3.82 25.80
CA GLN A 4 -12.01 -3.38 25.59
C GLN A 4 -11.12 -4.61 25.40
N ARG A 5 -10.49 -4.75 24.25
CA ARG A 5 -9.52 -5.81 23.98
C ARG A 5 -8.20 -5.23 23.49
N TRP A 6 -7.11 -5.76 24.02
CA TRP A 6 -5.76 -5.48 23.54
C TRP A 6 -5.50 -6.31 22.26
N ILE A 7 -5.27 -5.64 21.14
CA ILE A 7 -4.77 -6.27 19.92
C ILE A 7 -3.51 -5.53 19.52
N ALA A 8 -2.39 -6.23 19.46
CA ALA A 8 -1.08 -5.70 19.04
C ALA A 8 -0.64 -4.40 19.75
N GLY A 9 -0.92 -4.27 21.05
CA GLY A 9 -0.49 -3.12 21.84
C GLY A 9 -1.37 -1.88 21.77
N THR A 10 -2.52 -1.93 21.09
CA THR A 10 -3.42 -0.80 20.93
C THR A 10 -4.75 -1.00 21.63
N TYR A 11 -5.23 0.00 22.37
CA TYR A 11 -6.55 0.01 23.00
C TYR A 11 -7.62 0.27 21.95
N ILE A 12 -8.47 -0.72 21.67
CA ILE A 12 -9.59 -0.57 20.75
C ILE A 12 -10.88 -0.46 21.55
N LYS A 13 -11.53 0.69 21.44
CA LYS A 13 -12.93 0.86 21.84
C LYS A 13 -13.78 0.65 20.59
N ALA A 14 -14.09 -0.60 20.26
CA ALA A 14 -14.94 -0.90 19.13
C ALA A 14 -16.41 -0.67 19.49
N PRO A 15 -17.21 -0.08 18.59
CA PRO A 15 -18.67 -0.06 18.70
C PRO A 15 -19.23 -1.48 18.86
N GLU A 16 -20.32 -1.63 19.57
CA GLU A 16 -20.93 -2.94 19.85
C GLU A 16 -21.24 -3.72 18.57
N ALA A 17 -21.75 -3.04 17.53
CA ALA A 17 -22.00 -3.61 16.22
C ALA A 17 -20.75 -4.23 15.54
N VAL A 18 -19.58 -3.62 15.73
CA VAL A 18 -18.31 -4.15 15.21
C VAL A 18 -17.89 -5.41 15.96
N VAL A 19 -18.09 -5.43 17.29
CA VAL A 19 -17.78 -6.60 18.11
C VAL A 19 -18.71 -7.76 17.77
N GLU A 20 -20.01 -7.50 17.62
CA GLU A 20 -20.99 -8.51 17.22
C GLU A 20 -20.72 -9.05 15.81
N ALA A 21 -20.45 -8.17 14.85
CA ALA A 21 -20.11 -8.56 13.49
C ALA A 21 -18.84 -9.43 13.45
N TRP A 22 -17.86 -9.13 14.30
CA TRP A 22 -16.64 -9.93 14.40
C TRP A 22 -16.89 -11.31 15.02
N LEU A 23 -17.67 -11.35 16.12
CA LEU A 23 -18.01 -12.63 16.80
C LEU A 23 -18.86 -13.54 15.90
N ASN A 24 -19.70 -12.97 15.04
CA ASN A 24 -20.56 -13.68 14.11
C ASN A 24 -19.92 -13.91 12.73
N GLU A 25 -18.64 -13.56 12.53
CA GLU A 25 -17.94 -13.63 11.23
C GLU A 25 -18.66 -12.87 10.11
N ASP A 26 -19.45 -11.84 10.46
CA ASP A 26 -20.11 -10.96 9.51
C ASP A 26 -19.12 -9.94 8.94
N TYR A 27 -18.32 -10.39 7.98
CA TYR A 27 -17.29 -9.59 7.34
C TYR A 27 -17.86 -8.45 6.48
N SER A 28 -19.13 -8.53 6.04
CA SER A 28 -19.75 -7.47 5.26
C SER A 28 -20.07 -6.26 6.12
N THR A 29 -20.60 -6.47 7.30
CA THR A 29 -20.80 -5.41 8.30
C THR A 29 -19.46 -4.83 8.76
N LEU A 30 -18.45 -5.66 9.06
CA LEU A 30 -17.10 -5.18 9.38
C LEU A 30 -16.55 -4.27 8.30
N LEU A 31 -16.64 -4.66 7.02
CA LEU A 31 -16.16 -3.85 5.91
C LEU A 31 -16.93 -2.55 5.73
N SER A 32 -18.25 -2.54 5.99
CA SER A 32 -19.06 -1.32 5.93
C SER A 32 -18.67 -0.35 7.04
N GLU A 33 -18.49 -0.85 8.26
CA GLU A 33 -18.05 -0.07 9.40
C GLU A 33 -16.64 0.51 9.20
N PHE A 34 -15.73 -0.22 8.58
CA PHE A 34 -14.41 0.31 8.20
C PHE A 34 -14.48 1.53 7.29
N LYS A 35 -15.48 1.62 6.42
CA LYS A 35 -15.69 2.78 5.55
C LYS A 35 -16.21 4.00 6.31
N VAL A 36 -17.04 3.78 7.34
CA VAL A 36 -17.63 4.84 8.16
C VAL A 36 -16.61 5.45 9.13
N PHE A 37 -15.69 4.64 9.64
CA PHE A 37 -14.66 5.09 10.60
C PHE A 37 -13.47 5.82 9.97
N HIS A 38 -13.62 6.39 8.81
CA HIS A 38 -12.65 7.30 8.19
C HIS A 38 -12.67 8.68 8.86
N SER A 39 -12.46 8.71 10.17
CA SER A 39 -12.33 9.96 10.93
C SER A 39 -10.87 10.45 10.91
N PRO A 40 -10.60 11.76 10.88
CA PRO A 40 -9.24 12.30 10.83
C PRO A 40 -8.35 12.04 12.06
N THR A 41 -8.84 11.44 13.11
CA THR A 41 -8.13 11.37 14.40
C THR A 41 -8.05 9.98 15.08
N GLY A 42 -8.54 8.88 14.47
CA GLY A 42 -8.67 7.63 15.22
C GLY A 42 -8.30 6.33 14.48
N HIS A 43 -7.24 6.27 13.73
CA HIS A 43 -7.13 5.38 12.57
C HIS A 43 -6.17 4.20 12.68
N TYR A 44 -5.34 4.13 13.71
CA TYR A 44 -4.28 3.13 13.86
C TYR A 44 -4.78 1.70 14.06
N TRP A 45 -5.96 1.53 14.61
CA TRP A 45 -6.54 0.22 14.92
C TRP A 45 -7.20 -0.50 13.74
N GLN A 46 -7.54 0.24 12.66
CA GLN A 46 -8.27 -0.33 11.52
C GLN A 46 -7.47 -1.41 10.79
N LEU A 47 -6.18 -1.18 10.59
CA LEU A 47 -5.31 -2.16 9.93
C LEU A 47 -5.03 -3.37 10.83
N GLY A 48 -4.85 -3.16 12.13
CA GLY A 48 -4.69 -4.24 13.10
C GLY A 48 -5.88 -5.20 13.11
N ILE A 49 -7.10 -4.70 12.90
CA ILE A 49 -8.29 -5.56 12.79
C ILE A 49 -8.25 -6.42 11.51
N LEU A 50 -7.76 -5.88 10.39
CA LEU A 50 -7.64 -6.67 9.17
C LEU A 50 -6.79 -7.91 9.35
N THR A 51 -5.73 -7.85 10.16
CA THR A 51 -4.86 -9.01 10.43
C THR A 51 -5.53 -10.09 11.29
N THR A 52 -6.64 -9.77 11.94
CA THR A 52 -7.44 -10.74 12.72
C THR A 52 -8.49 -11.48 11.90
N LEU A 53 -8.75 -11.01 10.66
CA LEU A 53 -9.66 -11.67 9.73
C LEU A 53 -8.97 -12.85 9.05
N PRO A 54 -9.72 -13.84 8.53
CA PRO A 54 -9.19 -14.83 7.62
C PRO A 54 -8.48 -14.16 6.45
N LEU A 55 -7.28 -14.64 6.08
CA LEU A 55 -6.36 -13.97 5.13
C LEU A 55 -7.07 -13.50 3.86
N GLU A 56 -7.89 -14.33 3.25
CA GLU A 56 -8.61 -14.00 2.01
C GLU A 56 -9.57 -12.81 2.17
N LYS A 57 -10.23 -12.72 3.32
CA LYS A 57 -11.13 -11.60 3.67
C LYS A 57 -10.35 -10.33 3.98
N ALA A 58 -9.27 -10.45 4.73
CA ALA A 58 -8.37 -9.35 5.05
C ALA A 58 -7.75 -8.74 3.79
N VAL A 59 -7.23 -9.56 2.89
CA VAL A 59 -6.66 -9.12 1.61
C VAL A 59 -7.72 -8.46 0.72
N LYS A 60 -8.92 -9.05 0.63
CA LYS A 60 -10.02 -8.45 -0.13
C LYS A 60 -10.39 -7.07 0.42
N ALA A 61 -10.48 -6.93 1.74
CA ALA A 61 -10.76 -5.66 2.40
C ALA A 61 -9.65 -4.63 2.12
N TRP A 62 -8.39 -5.00 2.35
CA TRP A 62 -7.23 -4.16 2.08
C TRP A 62 -7.21 -3.65 0.64
N ASN A 63 -7.39 -4.53 -0.34
CA ASN A 63 -7.36 -4.17 -1.75
C ASN A 63 -8.54 -3.28 -2.19
N ALA A 64 -9.68 -3.36 -1.49
CA ALA A 64 -10.86 -2.53 -1.76
C ALA A 64 -10.84 -1.17 -1.06
N LEU A 65 -10.05 -1.04 0.01
CA LEU A 65 -9.97 0.17 0.83
C LEU A 65 -8.68 0.91 0.48
N THR A 66 -8.80 2.17 0.06
CA THR A 66 -7.63 3.05 -0.08
C THR A 66 -7.37 3.69 1.28
N LEU A 67 -6.64 2.99 2.13
CA LEU A 67 -6.28 3.43 3.48
C LEU A 67 -4.95 4.18 3.45
N SER A 68 -4.81 5.21 4.31
CA SER A 68 -3.52 5.80 4.59
C SER A 68 -2.68 4.79 5.37
N PRO A 69 -1.48 4.43 4.88
CA PRO A 69 -0.59 3.56 5.64
C PRO A 69 -0.13 4.27 6.92
N HIS A 70 -0.14 3.53 8.01
CA HIS A 70 0.42 3.93 9.31
C HIS A 70 1.43 2.87 9.77
N THR A 71 1.99 3.01 10.96
CA THR A 71 3.02 2.13 11.50
C THR A 71 2.71 0.63 11.41
N ASP A 72 1.43 0.26 11.48
CA ASP A 72 1.01 -1.14 11.41
C ASP A 72 0.81 -1.67 9.99
N THR A 73 0.87 -0.79 8.98
CA THR A 73 0.67 -1.19 7.57
C THR A 73 1.78 -2.10 7.09
N GLU A 74 2.99 -1.90 7.55
CA GLU A 74 4.14 -2.76 7.22
C GLU A 74 3.89 -4.20 7.65
N TYR A 75 3.46 -4.42 8.90
CA TYR A 75 3.12 -5.76 9.40
C TYR A 75 1.95 -6.38 8.63
N SER A 76 0.92 -5.60 8.35
CA SER A 76 -0.23 -6.06 7.58
C SER A 76 0.18 -6.45 6.17
N MET A 77 1.02 -5.67 5.51
CA MET A 77 1.52 -5.97 4.17
C MET A 77 2.42 -7.21 4.15
N LEU A 78 3.27 -7.39 5.15
CA LEU A 78 4.07 -8.62 5.28
C LEU A 78 3.17 -9.85 5.48
N HIS A 79 2.08 -9.70 6.24
CA HIS A 79 1.08 -10.77 6.41
C HIS A 79 0.30 -11.08 5.12
N PHE A 80 -0.06 -10.05 4.33
CA PHE A 80 -0.79 -10.21 3.06
C PHE A 80 0.11 -10.69 1.92
N GLY A 81 1.41 -10.39 2.01
CA GLY A 81 2.37 -10.70 0.96
C GLY A 81 1.99 -10.09 -0.38
N LEU A 82 2.30 -10.79 -1.47
CA LEU A 82 2.02 -10.31 -2.83
C LEU A 82 0.52 -10.16 -3.13
N LYS A 83 -0.35 -10.85 -2.40
CA LYS A 83 -1.81 -10.71 -2.55
C LYS A 83 -2.29 -9.30 -2.14
N GLY A 84 -1.55 -8.59 -1.29
CA GLY A 84 -1.85 -7.23 -0.85
C GLY A 84 -1.35 -6.12 -1.79
N LEU A 85 -0.61 -6.43 -2.86
CA LEU A 85 -0.03 -5.44 -3.76
C LEU A 85 -1.04 -4.46 -4.37
N PRO A 86 -2.24 -4.86 -4.84
CA PRO A 86 -3.20 -3.91 -5.38
C PRO A 86 -3.56 -2.80 -4.39
N GLY A 87 -3.77 -3.14 -3.12
CA GLY A 87 -4.02 -2.16 -2.07
C GLY A 87 -2.82 -1.24 -1.79
N LEU A 88 -1.60 -1.77 -1.85
CA LEU A 88 -0.38 -0.98 -1.71
C LEU A 88 -0.20 -0.01 -2.88
N VAL A 89 -0.46 -0.44 -4.11
CA VAL A 89 -0.43 0.43 -5.30
C VAL A 89 -1.45 1.57 -5.16
N ASN A 90 -2.67 1.28 -4.71
CA ASN A 90 -3.70 2.30 -4.46
C ASN A 90 -3.26 3.28 -3.37
N SER A 91 -2.69 2.77 -2.27
CA SER A 91 -2.16 3.60 -1.18
C SER A 91 -1.00 4.47 -1.64
N LEU A 92 -0.09 3.93 -2.45
CA LEU A 92 1.05 4.67 -3.00
C LEU A 92 0.61 5.81 -3.93
N ALA A 93 -0.47 5.63 -4.68
CA ALA A 93 -1.03 6.67 -5.53
C ALA A 93 -1.60 7.85 -4.72
N ARG A 94 -2.21 7.57 -3.56
CA ARG A 94 -2.92 8.57 -2.74
C ARG A 94 -2.09 9.10 -1.57
N TYR A 95 -1.29 8.24 -0.94
CA TYR A 95 -0.49 8.53 0.25
C TYR A 95 0.98 8.14 0.03
N PRO A 96 1.67 8.76 -0.93
CA PRO A 96 3.00 8.31 -1.34
C PRO A 96 4.06 8.44 -0.24
N GLN A 97 3.92 9.40 0.69
CA GLN A 97 4.89 9.59 1.77
C GLN A 97 4.90 8.40 2.73
N GLU A 98 3.72 7.90 3.07
CA GLU A 98 3.53 6.80 4.02
C GLU A 98 3.72 5.43 3.35
N ALA A 99 3.31 5.31 2.08
CA ALA A 99 3.32 4.03 1.37
C ALA A 99 4.68 3.67 0.75
N LEU A 100 5.45 4.66 0.31
CA LEU A 100 6.71 4.41 -0.40
C LEU A 100 7.74 3.62 0.43
N PRO A 101 7.94 3.87 1.74
CA PRO A 101 8.84 3.06 2.54
C PRO A 101 8.50 1.57 2.55
N ILE A 102 7.20 1.25 2.52
CA ILE A 102 6.70 -0.13 2.55
C ILE A 102 7.07 -0.88 1.26
N THR A 103 7.18 -0.19 0.14
CA THR A 103 7.58 -0.82 -1.14
C THR A 103 8.94 -1.50 -1.08
N ASN A 104 9.83 -1.08 -0.18
CA ASN A 104 11.16 -1.65 -0.03
C ASN A 104 11.19 -3.15 0.33
N TYR A 105 10.06 -3.68 0.79
CA TYR A 105 9.92 -5.10 1.11
C TYR A 105 9.42 -5.94 -0.07
N PHE A 106 9.06 -5.31 -1.20
CA PHE A 106 8.40 -5.98 -2.31
C PHE A 106 9.15 -5.74 -3.63
N ALA A 107 9.66 -6.81 -4.22
CA ALA A 107 10.16 -6.88 -5.58
C ALA A 107 8.96 -7.18 -6.51
N ALA A 108 8.27 -6.15 -7.00
CA ALA A 108 7.06 -6.32 -7.80
C ALA A 108 6.95 -5.23 -8.88
N SER A 109 6.80 -5.66 -10.13
CA SER A 109 6.74 -4.75 -11.29
C SER A 109 5.54 -3.81 -11.25
N GLU A 110 4.46 -4.20 -10.58
CA GLU A 110 3.25 -3.41 -10.40
C GLU A 110 3.49 -2.11 -9.61
N LEU A 111 4.52 -2.08 -8.78
CA LEU A 111 4.90 -0.89 -8.00
C LEU A 111 5.65 0.14 -8.85
N ALA A 112 6.32 -0.30 -9.91
CA ALA A 112 7.25 0.52 -10.68
C ALA A 112 6.65 1.83 -11.24
N PRO A 113 5.42 1.86 -11.81
CA PRO A 113 4.85 3.11 -12.32
C PRO A 113 4.64 4.17 -11.23
N ALA A 114 4.15 3.76 -10.05
CA ALA A 114 3.92 4.68 -8.95
C ALA A 114 5.23 5.15 -8.30
N VAL A 115 6.22 4.27 -8.19
CA VAL A 115 7.58 4.61 -7.74
C VAL A 115 8.26 5.56 -8.72
N ALA A 116 8.15 5.33 -10.04
CA ALA A 116 8.69 6.24 -11.05
C ALA A 116 8.05 7.63 -11.00
N ARG A 117 6.74 7.71 -10.73
CA ARG A 117 6.06 8.97 -10.48
C ARG A 117 6.62 9.69 -9.25
N ALA A 118 6.83 8.96 -8.15
CA ALA A 118 7.43 9.52 -6.93
C ALA A 118 8.86 10.03 -7.21
N PHE A 119 9.66 9.27 -7.95
CA PHE A 119 11.01 9.66 -8.37
C PHE A 119 11.02 10.96 -9.20
N ASN A 120 10.14 11.07 -10.19
CA ASN A 120 10.16 12.19 -11.14
C ASN A 120 9.46 13.44 -10.60
N LYS A 121 8.36 13.31 -9.84
CA LYS A 121 7.48 14.43 -9.45
C LYS A 121 7.58 14.83 -7.99
N LEU A 122 7.96 13.94 -7.09
CA LEU A 122 7.91 14.20 -5.64
C LEU A 122 9.32 14.41 -5.09
N LYS A 123 9.74 15.67 -5.01
CA LYS A 123 11.11 16.04 -4.61
C LYS A 123 11.56 15.41 -3.28
N THR A 124 10.67 15.40 -2.29
CA THR A 124 10.95 14.86 -0.94
C THR A 124 11.07 13.34 -0.91
N LEU A 125 10.52 12.65 -1.91
CA LEU A 125 10.49 11.18 -1.99
C LEU A 125 11.47 10.63 -3.03
N ARG A 126 12.13 11.50 -3.78
CA ARG A 126 12.99 11.12 -4.91
C ARG A 126 14.05 10.10 -4.52
N GLU A 127 14.74 10.29 -3.41
CA GLU A 127 15.80 9.38 -2.98
C GLU A 127 15.26 8.02 -2.54
N ASN A 128 14.13 7.99 -1.85
CA ASN A 128 13.49 6.73 -1.47
C ASN A 128 13.03 5.96 -2.71
N ALA A 129 12.42 6.65 -3.67
CA ALA A 129 12.01 6.06 -4.94
C ALA A 129 13.21 5.56 -5.76
N ARG A 130 14.29 6.36 -5.82
CA ARG A 130 15.55 5.98 -6.47
C ARG A 130 16.14 4.72 -5.84
N SER A 131 16.14 4.64 -4.52
CA SER A 131 16.62 3.47 -3.78
C SER A 131 15.87 2.20 -4.17
N TRP A 132 14.54 2.25 -4.27
CA TRP A 132 13.73 1.11 -4.70
C TRP A 132 14.04 0.70 -6.15
N LEU A 133 14.11 1.67 -7.07
CA LEU A 133 14.40 1.43 -8.49
C LEU A 133 15.75 0.73 -8.68
N LEU A 134 16.77 1.15 -7.93
CA LEU A 134 18.10 0.55 -7.98
C LEU A 134 18.19 -0.81 -7.24
N LYS A 135 17.35 -1.00 -6.22
CA LYS A 135 17.28 -2.27 -5.49
C LYS A 135 16.61 -3.38 -6.30
N TYR A 136 15.62 -3.03 -7.12
CA TYR A 136 14.83 -3.98 -7.90
C TYR A 136 14.80 -3.62 -9.40
N PRO A 137 15.97 -3.51 -10.06
CA PRO A 137 16.06 -2.97 -11.42
C PRO A 137 15.28 -3.80 -12.44
N GLU A 138 15.29 -5.13 -12.35
CA GLU A 138 14.56 -6.00 -13.27
C GLU A 138 13.03 -5.81 -13.18
N HIS A 139 12.52 -5.66 -11.97
CA HIS A 139 11.09 -5.38 -11.76
C HIS A 139 10.73 -3.97 -12.21
N ALA A 140 11.62 -3.00 -11.99
CA ALA A 140 11.45 -1.65 -12.47
C ALA A 140 11.40 -1.60 -13.99
N LEU A 141 12.37 -2.24 -14.68
CA LEU A 141 12.40 -2.32 -16.14
C LEU A 141 11.11 -2.95 -16.68
N THR A 142 10.72 -4.13 -16.14
CA THR A 142 9.52 -4.84 -16.57
C THR A 142 8.26 -3.99 -16.41
N GLY A 143 8.10 -3.31 -15.27
CA GLY A 143 6.91 -2.51 -14.97
C GLY A 143 6.84 -1.16 -15.70
N LEU A 144 8.00 -0.61 -16.13
CA LEU A 144 8.06 0.71 -16.76
C LEU A 144 8.03 0.67 -18.30
N LEU A 145 8.49 -0.42 -18.91
CA LEU A 145 8.56 -0.54 -20.38
C LEU A 145 7.22 -0.28 -21.08
N PRO A 146 6.07 -0.83 -20.62
CA PRO A 146 4.79 -0.57 -21.28
C PRO A 146 4.42 0.92 -21.30
N ALA A 147 4.65 1.63 -20.21
CA ALA A 147 4.36 3.07 -20.11
C ALA A 147 5.35 3.90 -20.95
N ALA A 148 6.64 3.54 -20.93
CA ALA A 148 7.68 4.25 -21.70
C ALA A 148 7.46 4.19 -23.21
N LEU A 149 6.91 3.09 -23.70
CA LEU A 149 6.58 2.84 -25.11
C LEU A 149 5.14 3.25 -25.47
N GLY A 150 4.33 3.60 -24.47
CA GLY A 150 2.92 3.93 -24.62
C GLY A 150 2.65 5.33 -25.13
N LYS A 151 1.44 5.82 -24.90
CA LYS A 151 1.01 7.16 -25.32
C LYS A 151 1.77 8.26 -24.58
N ALA A 152 2.04 9.36 -25.29
CA ALA A 152 2.62 10.56 -24.70
C ALA A 152 1.77 11.08 -23.52
N GLY A 153 2.43 11.42 -22.41
CA GLY A 153 1.79 11.93 -21.22
C GLY A 153 2.62 11.66 -19.95
N GLU A 154 2.07 12.01 -18.80
CA GLU A 154 2.77 11.95 -17.51
C GLU A 154 3.33 10.55 -17.21
N ALA A 155 2.57 9.50 -17.49
CA ALA A 155 3.02 8.12 -17.25
C ALA A 155 4.27 7.78 -18.07
N GLN A 156 4.31 8.18 -19.37
CA GLN A 156 5.45 7.99 -20.23
C GLN A 156 6.66 8.79 -19.74
N ASP A 157 6.46 10.05 -19.35
CA ASP A 157 7.54 10.92 -18.88
C ASP A 157 8.18 10.36 -17.60
N ASN A 158 7.34 9.91 -16.66
CA ASN A 158 7.81 9.31 -15.40
C ASN A 158 8.60 8.01 -15.67
N ALA A 159 8.08 7.15 -16.54
CA ALA A 159 8.74 5.90 -16.90
C ALA A 159 10.09 6.16 -17.59
N ARG A 160 10.13 7.06 -18.57
CA ARG A 160 11.37 7.42 -19.29
C ARG A 160 12.42 8.05 -18.39
N ALA A 161 12.01 8.91 -17.43
CA ALA A 161 12.93 9.50 -16.46
C ALA A 161 13.56 8.43 -15.56
N ALA A 162 12.77 7.49 -15.08
CA ALA A 162 13.26 6.39 -14.24
C ALA A 162 14.15 5.41 -15.03
N LEU A 163 13.75 5.05 -16.26
CA LEU A 163 14.57 4.18 -17.14
C LEU A 163 15.91 4.81 -17.48
N ARG A 164 15.94 6.10 -17.78
CA ARG A 164 17.20 6.83 -18.01
C ARG A 164 18.12 6.75 -16.80
N MET A 165 17.60 6.99 -15.60
CA MET A 165 18.37 6.88 -14.36
C MET A 165 18.90 5.44 -14.16
N LEU A 166 18.10 4.42 -14.45
CA LEU A 166 18.54 3.03 -14.37
C LEU A 166 19.69 2.75 -15.36
N THR A 167 19.57 3.21 -16.61
CA THR A 167 20.61 3.06 -17.64
C THR A 167 21.91 3.76 -17.22
N GLU A 168 21.83 4.98 -16.70
CA GLU A 168 22.97 5.75 -16.18
C GLU A 168 23.67 5.04 -14.99
N ASN A 169 22.98 4.14 -14.29
CA ASN A 169 23.54 3.31 -13.22
C ASN A 169 23.87 1.87 -13.67
N GLY A 170 23.94 1.62 -15.00
CA GLY A 170 24.41 0.36 -15.56
C GLY A 170 23.35 -0.72 -15.75
N HIS A 171 22.05 -0.39 -15.52
CA HIS A 171 20.94 -1.31 -15.75
C HIS A 171 20.31 -1.01 -17.10
N GLN A 172 20.40 -1.96 -18.05
CA GLN A 172 19.81 -1.82 -19.39
C GLN A 172 18.57 -2.72 -19.52
N PRO A 173 17.54 -2.27 -20.27
CA PRO A 173 16.37 -3.08 -20.58
C PRO A 173 16.70 -4.23 -21.52
#